data_a45fcb494bfe266c5c4b32036f08b51a
#
_entry.id   a45fcb494bfe266c5c4b32036f08b51a
#
_cell.length_a   1.000
_cell.length_b   1.000
_cell.length_c   1.000
_cell.angle_alpha   90.00
_cell.angle_beta   90.00
_cell.angle_gamma   90.00
#
_symmetry.space_group_name_H-M   'P 1'
#
loop_
_entity.id
_entity.type
_entity.pdbx_description
1 polymer ?
#
loop_
_entity_poly.entity_id
_entity_poly.type
_entity_poly.pdbx_seq_one_letter_code
_entity_poly.pdbx_strand_id
1 'polypeptide(L)'
;MMMGGGGRVNYSGGGGSLFSVYLLGIFLPVLGVELVLGGSAAAVMAATRDNVTNQPSAAGGAIGVMLLLLMYVGIFFVAVAGMNKLLKYYWDNITIEGKRCAYHGTAGGLISTMIVPLLITMCTMGIYTPWYICKMKSWIYSQVDVSGERLAYNGDGGSLLGIWLLGSILTSLTFGIYFPWYHNNLLEYEWNNTSISGRGFRFQKDPGGFFGMWLLNTLLMVCTCFIYTPWAISNQWEWEAKHIG
;
A
#
# COMPACT_ATOMS: atom_id res chain seq x y z
N MET A 1 -0.04 15.25 38.10
CA MET A 1 -0.83 15.99 37.08
C MET A 1 -0.57 15.31 35.76
N MET A 2 -1.39 14.31 35.41
CA MET A 2 -1.23 13.57 34.13
C MET A 2 -1.73 14.47 33.02
N MET A 3 -0.80 15.03 32.24
CA MET A 3 -1.15 15.68 30.99
C MET A 3 -1.51 14.57 29.99
N GLY A 4 -2.75 14.61 29.50
CA GLY A 4 -3.25 13.69 28.50
C GLY A 4 -2.36 13.73 27.25
N GLY A 5 -1.84 12.57 26.89
CA GLY A 5 -1.02 12.38 25.71
C GLY A 5 -1.84 12.56 24.45
N GLY A 6 -1.92 13.79 23.96
CA GLY A 6 -2.21 14.01 22.54
C GLY A 6 -0.97 13.56 21.78
N GLY A 7 -1.07 12.49 20.97
CA GLY A 7 0.03 12.02 20.15
C GLY A 7 0.59 13.16 19.30
N ARG A 8 1.89 13.13 19.00
CA ARG A 8 2.54 14.13 18.15
C ARG A 8 1.97 14.13 16.72
N VAL A 9 1.26 13.07 16.35
CA VAL A 9 0.67 12.84 15.03
C VAL A 9 -0.84 12.68 15.16
N ASN A 10 -1.61 13.37 14.31
CA ASN A 10 -3.06 13.24 14.23
C ASN A 10 -3.49 13.01 12.79
N TYR A 11 -4.46 12.13 12.59
CA TYR A 11 -5.12 11.88 11.31
C TYR A 11 -6.53 12.44 11.32
N SER A 12 -6.89 13.21 10.30
CA SER A 12 -8.19 13.89 10.15
C SER A 12 -9.00 13.42 8.94
N GLY A 13 -8.51 12.43 8.19
CA GLY A 13 -9.21 11.85 7.07
C GLY A 13 -10.40 10.98 7.49
N GLY A 14 -11.33 10.73 6.57
CA GLY A 14 -12.50 9.88 6.80
C GLY A 14 -12.69 8.82 5.71
N GLY A 15 -13.31 7.68 6.07
CA GLY A 15 -13.57 6.57 5.14
C GLY A 15 -14.42 6.98 3.92
N GLY A 16 -15.37 7.90 4.07
CA GLY A 16 -16.18 8.37 2.95
C GLY A 16 -15.41 9.18 1.90
N SER A 17 -14.50 10.07 2.33
CA SER A 17 -13.63 10.81 1.40
C SER A 17 -12.56 9.90 0.79
N LEU A 18 -12.04 8.94 1.57
CA LEU A 18 -11.12 7.93 1.07
C LEU A 18 -11.81 7.00 0.05
N PHE A 19 -13.09 6.68 0.23
CA PHE A 19 -13.87 5.89 -0.73
C PHE A 19 -13.89 6.51 -2.12
N SER A 20 -14.09 7.84 -2.23
CA SER A 20 -14.05 8.51 -3.52
C SER A 20 -12.67 8.46 -4.18
N VAL A 21 -11.59 8.60 -3.41
CA VAL A 21 -10.21 8.46 -3.91
C VAL A 21 -9.94 7.03 -4.37
N TYR A 22 -10.39 6.03 -3.61
CA TYR A 22 -10.26 4.62 -3.96
C TYR A 22 -11.05 4.27 -5.23
N LEU A 23 -12.34 4.67 -5.28
CA LEU A 23 -13.24 4.39 -6.40
C LEU A 23 -12.74 5.03 -7.70
N LEU A 24 -12.47 6.34 -7.69
CA LEU A 24 -12.05 7.10 -8.87
C LEU A 24 -10.56 6.96 -9.19
N GLY A 25 -9.73 6.69 -8.18
CA GLY A 25 -8.28 6.61 -8.33
C GLY A 25 -7.75 5.23 -8.70
N ILE A 26 -8.44 4.18 -8.30
CA ILE A 26 -7.99 2.79 -8.48
C ILE A 26 -9.06 1.95 -9.15
N PHE A 27 -10.23 1.80 -8.52
CA PHE A 27 -11.22 0.80 -8.93
C PHE A 27 -11.74 1.03 -10.35
N LEU A 28 -12.29 2.21 -10.64
CA LEU A 28 -12.83 2.50 -11.98
C LEU A 28 -11.77 2.51 -13.09
N PRO A 29 -10.56 3.08 -12.90
CA PRO A 29 -9.51 2.98 -13.90
C PRO A 29 -9.02 1.55 -14.16
N VAL A 30 -8.87 0.72 -13.13
CA VAL A 30 -8.50 -0.71 -13.30
C VAL A 30 -9.60 -1.45 -14.06
N LEU A 31 -10.86 -1.29 -13.65
CA LEU A 31 -12.01 -1.88 -14.33
C LEU A 31 -12.08 -1.44 -15.81
N GLY A 32 -11.79 -0.16 -16.10
CA GLY A 32 -11.73 0.35 -17.48
C GLY A 32 -10.65 -0.35 -18.30
N VAL A 33 -9.45 -0.55 -17.77
CA VAL A 33 -8.36 -1.28 -18.43
C VAL A 33 -8.74 -2.74 -18.67
N GLU A 34 -9.33 -3.40 -17.68
CA GLU A 34 -9.79 -4.80 -17.78
C GLU A 34 -10.87 -4.97 -18.86
N LEU A 35 -11.87 -4.11 -18.88
CA LEU A 35 -12.96 -4.17 -19.87
C LEU A 35 -12.47 -3.91 -21.29
N VAL A 36 -11.59 -2.92 -21.48
CA VAL A 36 -11.10 -2.55 -22.82
C VAL A 36 -10.10 -3.58 -23.34
N LEU A 37 -9.03 -3.84 -22.63
CA LEU A 37 -7.96 -4.72 -23.11
C LEU A 37 -8.27 -6.21 -22.92
N GLY A 38 -8.83 -6.60 -21.79
CA GLY A 38 -9.27 -7.97 -21.52
C GLY A 38 -10.43 -8.38 -22.43
N GLY A 39 -11.42 -7.50 -22.57
CA GLY A 39 -12.54 -7.70 -23.52
C GLY A 39 -12.08 -7.81 -24.96
N SER A 40 -11.14 -6.94 -25.40
CA SER A 40 -10.56 -7.00 -26.74
C SER A 40 -9.78 -8.31 -26.96
N ALA A 41 -8.99 -8.77 -25.98
CA ALA A 41 -8.25 -10.03 -26.06
C ALA A 41 -9.21 -11.21 -26.19
N ALA A 42 -10.26 -11.27 -25.37
CA ALA A 42 -11.29 -12.31 -25.44
C ALA A 42 -12.01 -12.31 -26.80
N ALA A 43 -12.37 -11.14 -27.30
CA ALA A 43 -13.05 -10.99 -28.60
C ALA A 43 -12.15 -11.48 -29.76
N VAL A 44 -10.86 -11.12 -29.78
CA VAL A 44 -9.91 -11.57 -30.79
C VAL A 44 -9.73 -13.09 -30.73
N MET A 45 -9.54 -13.66 -29.54
CA MET A 45 -9.40 -15.10 -29.37
C MET A 45 -10.66 -15.86 -29.81
N ALA A 46 -11.85 -15.32 -29.52
CA ALA A 46 -13.11 -15.91 -29.94
C ALA A 46 -13.33 -15.82 -31.46
N ALA A 47 -13.07 -14.65 -32.06
CA ALA A 47 -13.28 -14.43 -33.49
C ALA A 47 -12.32 -15.23 -34.40
N THR A 48 -11.18 -15.65 -33.85
CA THR A 48 -10.15 -16.40 -34.58
C THR A 48 -10.14 -17.89 -34.27
N ARG A 49 -11.18 -18.41 -33.59
CA ARG A 49 -11.30 -19.84 -33.28
C ARG A 49 -11.49 -20.68 -34.57
N ASP A 50 -10.76 -21.76 -34.63
CA ASP A 50 -10.95 -22.81 -35.64
C ASP A 50 -12.23 -23.60 -35.31
N ASN A 51 -13.06 -23.85 -36.34
CA ASN A 51 -14.35 -24.53 -36.19
C ASN A 51 -14.23 -26.02 -35.83
N VAL A 52 -13.08 -26.62 -36.08
CA VAL A 52 -12.85 -28.05 -35.83
C VAL A 52 -12.20 -28.28 -34.48
N THR A 53 -11.13 -27.52 -34.20
CA THR A 53 -10.35 -27.69 -32.95
C THR A 53 -10.90 -26.88 -31.77
N ASN A 54 -11.77 -25.92 -32.03
CA ASN A 54 -12.29 -24.94 -31.04
C ASN A 54 -11.16 -24.12 -30.34
N GLN A 55 -9.97 -24.09 -30.94
CA GLN A 55 -8.82 -23.32 -30.42
C GLN A 55 -8.65 -22.03 -31.24
N PRO A 56 -8.13 -20.94 -30.63
CA PRO A 56 -7.77 -19.75 -31.41
C PRO A 56 -6.70 -20.10 -32.43
N SER A 57 -6.76 -19.46 -33.61
CA SER A 57 -5.66 -19.54 -34.57
C SER A 57 -4.34 -19.07 -33.93
N ALA A 58 -3.20 -19.53 -34.44
CA ALA A 58 -1.89 -19.13 -33.89
C ALA A 58 -1.72 -17.61 -33.85
N ALA A 59 -2.15 -16.89 -34.88
CA ALA A 59 -2.12 -15.43 -34.92
C ALA A 59 -3.10 -14.79 -33.93
N GLY A 60 -4.32 -15.29 -33.83
CA GLY A 60 -5.32 -14.78 -32.88
C GLY A 60 -4.92 -15.04 -31.44
N GLY A 61 -4.35 -16.21 -31.14
CA GLY A 61 -3.77 -16.51 -29.85
C GLY A 61 -2.61 -15.58 -29.48
N ALA A 62 -1.68 -15.34 -30.40
CA ALA A 62 -0.56 -14.42 -30.16
C ALA A 62 -1.01 -12.97 -29.91
N ILE A 63 -1.97 -12.47 -30.69
CA ILE A 63 -2.54 -11.13 -30.51
C ILE A 63 -3.27 -11.06 -29.17
N GLY A 64 -4.07 -12.08 -28.82
CA GLY A 64 -4.78 -12.13 -27.53
C GLY A 64 -3.82 -12.10 -26.34
N VAL A 65 -2.74 -12.90 -26.37
CA VAL A 65 -1.69 -12.88 -25.33
C VAL A 65 -1.02 -11.50 -25.24
N MET A 66 -0.70 -10.87 -26.38
CA MET A 66 -0.11 -9.52 -26.39
C MET A 66 -1.05 -8.49 -25.72
N LEU A 67 -2.36 -8.53 -26.01
CA LEU A 67 -3.35 -7.65 -25.39
C LEU A 67 -3.45 -7.90 -23.88
N LEU A 68 -3.40 -9.16 -23.42
CA LEU A 68 -3.36 -9.48 -22.00
C LEU A 68 -2.11 -8.94 -21.31
N LEU A 69 -0.93 -9.05 -21.95
CA LEU A 69 0.30 -8.47 -21.41
C LEU A 69 0.20 -6.94 -21.30
N LEU A 70 -0.34 -6.26 -22.31
CA LEU A 70 -0.59 -4.82 -22.28
C LEU A 70 -1.61 -4.44 -21.18
N MET A 71 -2.61 -5.28 -20.94
CA MET A 71 -3.56 -5.10 -19.84
C MET A 71 -2.86 -5.11 -18.48
N TYR A 72 -2.00 -6.10 -18.20
CA TYR A 72 -1.25 -6.16 -16.95
C TYR A 72 -0.32 -4.97 -16.76
N VAL A 73 0.36 -4.54 -17.82
CA VAL A 73 1.18 -3.32 -17.79
C VAL A 73 0.32 -2.09 -17.53
N GLY A 74 -0.85 -1.96 -18.16
CA GLY A 74 -1.79 -0.88 -17.91
C GLY A 74 -2.30 -0.86 -16.45
N ILE A 75 -2.70 -2.02 -15.93
CA ILE A 75 -3.12 -2.17 -14.53
C ILE A 75 -1.99 -1.75 -13.58
N PHE A 76 -0.74 -2.15 -13.84
CA PHE A 76 0.41 -1.74 -13.03
C PHE A 76 0.53 -0.21 -12.96
N PHE A 77 0.50 0.50 -14.08
CA PHE A 77 0.60 1.96 -14.09
C PHE A 77 -0.57 2.63 -13.38
N VAL A 78 -1.79 2.14 -13.58
CA VAL A 78 -3.00 2.63 -12.89
C VAL A 78 -2.89 2.39 -11.38
N ALA A 79 -2.44 1.20 -10.95
CA ALA A 79 -2.27 0.87 -9.53
C ALA A 79 -1.24 1.79 -8.86
N VAL A 80 -0.10 2.06 -9.51
CA VAL A 80 0.91 2.98 -8.97
C VAL A 80 0.40 4.42 -8.91
N ALA A 81 -0.33 4.88 -9.94
CA ALA A 81 -0.95 6.20 -9.93
C ALA A 81 -2.00 6.32 -8.81
N GLY A 82 -2.81 5.27 -8.62
CA GLY A 82 -3.77 5.18 -7.52
C GLY A 82 -3.10 5.17 -6.15
N MET A 83 -2.02 4.39 -5.99
CA MET A 83 -1.20 4.38 -4.77
C MET A 83 -0.65 5.78 -4.45
N ASN A 84 -0.15 6.51 -5.45
CA ASN A 84 0.31 7.89 -5.26
C ASN A 84 -0.81 8.82 -4.80
N LYS A 85 -2.04 8.66 -5.31
CA LYS A 85 -3.22 9.42 -4.83
C LYS A 85 -3.58 9.07 -3.39
N LEU A 86 -3.48 7.77 -3.01
CA LEU A 86 -3.71 7.34 -1.62
C LEU A 86 -2.65 7.90 -0.67
N LEU A 87 -1.36 7.88 -1.06
CA LEU A 87 -0.28 8.49 -0.30
C LEU A 87 -0.51 9.99 -0.10
N LYS A 88 -0.90 10.68 -1.18
CA LYS A 88 -1.25 12.10 -1.09
C LYS A 88 -2.42 12.34 -0.14
N TYR A 89 -3.49 11.57 -0.26
CA TYR A 89 -4.64 11.66 0.65
C TYR A 89 -4.23 11.41 2.10
N TYR A 90 -3.44 10.36 2.36
CA TYR A 90 -2.97 10.03 3.72
C TYR A 90 -2.19 11.19 4.33
N TRP A 91 -1.13 11.66 3.66
CA TRP A 91 -0.24 12.69 4.19
C TRP A 91 -0.89 14.07 4.28
N ASP A 92 -1.74 14.45 3.32
CA ASP A 92 -2.47 15.73 3.37
C ASP A 92 -3.51 15.78 4.51
N ASN A 93 -3.91 14.62 5.06
CA ASN A 93 -4.79 14.51 6.22
C ASN A 93 -4.03 14.20 7.54
N ILE A 94 -2.69 14.18 7.51
CA ILE A 94 -1.85 14.06 8.71
C ILE A 94 -1.43 15.44 9.19
N THR A 95 -1.44 15.61 10.51
CA THR A 95 -0.80 16.76 11.19
C THR A 95 0.23 16.24 12.17
N ILE A 96 1.43 16.84 12.16
CA ILE A 96 2.53 16.54 13.07
C ILE A 96 2.80 17.77 13.92
N GLU A 97 2.70 17.64 15.24
CA GLU A 97 2.85 18.76 16.20
C GLU A 97 1.94 19.96 15.85
N GLY A 98 0.72 19.69 15.36
CA GLY A 98 -0.23 20.73 14.93
C GLY A 98 0.02 21.34 13.56
N LYS A 99 1.10 20.98 12.87
CA LYS A 99 1.43 21.43 11.52
C LYS A 99 0.93 20.43 10.49
N ARG A 100 0.29 20.90 9.41
CA ARG A 100 -0.19 20.04 8.32
C ARG A 100 0.98 19.52 7.50
N CYS A 101 0.90 18.25 7.12
CA CYS A 101 1.80 17.66 6.15
C CYS A 101 1.33 17.96 4.73
N ALA A 102 2.26 18.07 3.79
CA ALA A 102 2.00 18.17 2.36
C ALA A 102 2.85 17.14 1.61
N TYR A 103 2.21 16.31 0.81
CA TYR A 103 2.91 15.29 0.00
C TYR A 103 3.15 15.79 -1.42
N HIS A 104 4.41 15.77 -1.85
CA HIS A 104 4.88 16.24 -3.16
C HIS A 104 5.32 15.12 -4.11
N GLY A 105 5.16 13.86 -3.71
CA GLY A 105 5.54 12.72 -4.54
C GLY A 105 4.69 12.60 -5.80
N THR A 106 5.31 12.13 -6.87
CA THR A 106 4.67 11.90 -8.16
C THR A 106 4.62 10.42 -8.49
N ALA A 107 3.63 10.00 -9.30
CA ALA A 107 3.55 8.61 -9.76
C ALA A 107 4.82 8.18 -10.54
N GLY A 108 5.38 9.08 -11.37
CA GLY A 108 6.63 8.83 -12.09
C GLY A 108 7.83 8.63 -11.16
N GLY A 109 7.97 9.45 -10.11
CA GLY A 109 9.00 9.29 -9.07
C GLY A 109 8.82 7.99 -8.29
N LEU A 110 7.57 7.62 -7.99
CA LEU A 110 7.26 6.35 -7.34
C LEU A 110 7.69 5.16 -8.21
N ILE A 111 7.32 5.15 -9.52
CA ILE A 111 7.71 4.11 -10.48
C ILE A 111 9.23 3.99 -10.57
N SER A 112 9.95 5.10 -10.75
CA SER A 112 11.41 5.09 -10.89
C SER A 112 12.11 4.53 -9.66
N THR A 113 11.55 4.76 -8.47
CA THR A 113 12.08 4.22 -7.21
C THR A 113 11.75 2.74 -7.03
N MET A 114 10.55 2.31 -7.49
CA MET A 114 10.06 0.93 -7.32
C MET A 114 10.70 -0.08 -8.26
N ILE A 115 10.95 0.31 -9.53
CA ILE A 115 11.13 -0.67 -10.62
C ILE A 115 12.35 -1.58 -10.40
N VAL A 116 13.49 -1.01 -10.03
CA VAL A 116 14.72 -1.78 -9.81
C VAL A 116 14.62 -2.67 -8.56
N PRO A 117 14.23 -2.16 -7.37
CA PRO A 117 14.04 -3.02 -6.20
C PRO A 117 12.97 -4.09 -6.38
N LEU A 118 11.90 -3.80 -7.15
CA LEU A 118 10.86 -4.77 -7.46
C LEU A 118 11.42 -5.93 -8.28
N LEU A 119 12.21 -5.64 -9.33
CA LEU A 119 12.85 -6.67 -10.15
C LEU A 119 13.80 -7.55 -9.31
N ILE A 120 14.61 -6.93 -8.44
CA ILE A 120 15.49 -7.69 -7.53
C ILE A 120 14.67 -8.56 -6.58
N THR A 121 13.54 -8.03 -6.04
CA THR A 121 12.64 -8.79 -5.18
C THR A 121 12.06 -10.01 -5.90
N MET A 122 11.65 -9.85 -7.16
CA MET A 122 11.17 -10.98 -7.99
C MET A 122 12.26 -12.01 -8.24
N CYS A 123 13.47 -11.59 -8.60
CA CYS A 123 14.63 -12.48 -8.83
C CYS A 123 15.05 -13.24 -7.57
N THR A 124 14.88 -12.65 -6.39
CA THR A 124 15.24 -13.25 -5.09
C THR A 124 14.06 -13.97 -4.42
N MET A 125 12.99 -14.26 -5.16
CA MET A 125 11.76 -14.92 -4.62
C MET A 125 11.22 -14.22 -3.36
N GLY A 126 11.32 -12.88 -3.30
CA GLY A 126 10.80 -12.08 -2.19
C GLY A 126 11.79 -11.80 -1.06
N ILE A 127 12.98 -12.43 -1.02
CA ILE A 127 13.96 -12.21 0.07
C ILE A 127 14.40 -10.74 0.16
N TYR A 128 14.46 -10.02 -0.97
CA TYR A 128 14.84 -8.61 -1.02
C TYR A 128 13.74 -7.65 -0.51
N THR A 129 12.55 -8.13 -0.15
CA THR A 129 11.41 -7.31 0.31
C THR A 129 11.76 -6.29 1.41
N PRO A 130 12.52 -6.60 2.47
CA PRO A 130 12.87 -5.61 3.51
C PRO A 130 13.63 -4.40 2.98
N TRP A 131 14.61 -4.61 2.09
CA TRP A 131 15.37 -3.52 1.46
C TRP A 131 14.50 -2.71 0.51
N TYR A 132 13.59 -3.38 -0.24
CA TYR A 132 12.58 -2.72 -1.07
C TYR A 132 11.68 -1.80 -0.23
N ILE A 133 11.15 -2.30 0.90
CA ILE A 133 10.32 -1.51 1.84
C ILE A 133 11.09 -0.29 2.35
N CYS A 134 12.32 -0.48 2.85
CA CYS A 134 13.12 0.62 3.38
C CYS A 134 13.41 1.68 2.30
N LYS A 135 13.75 1.28 1.09
CA LYS A 135 14.00 2.21 -0.03
C LYS A 135 12.74 2.99 -0.42
N MET A 136 11.59 2.31 -0.48
CA MET A 136 10.30 2.93 -0.76
C MET A 136 9.90 3.93 0.33
N LYS A 137 10.01 3.53 1.60
CA LYS A 137 9.73 4.42 2.74
C LYS A 137 10.63 5.65 2.74
N SER A 138 11.94 5.47 2.55
CA SER A 138 12.89 6.58 2.47
C SER A 138 12.50 7.59 1.38
N TRP A 139 12.12 7.11 0.19
CA TRP A 139 11.67 8.00 -0.88
C TRP A 139 10.35 8.68 -0.53
N ILE A 140 9.33 7.94 -0.05
CA ILE A 140 8.01 8.50 0.30
C ILE A 140 8.15 9.60 1.35
N TYR A 141 8.87 9.32 2.44
CA TYR A 141 9.06 10.28 3.54
C TYR A 141 9.81 11.54 3.08
N SER A 142 10.80 11.40 2.19
CA SER A 142 11.51 12.56 1.60
C SER A 142 10.60 13.48 0.77
N GLN A 143 9.43 12.99 0.33
CA GLN A 143 8.43 13.79 -0.39
C GLN A 143 7.41 14.48 0.55
N VAL A 144 7.50 14.23 1.85
CA VAL A 144 6.58 14.82 2.85
C VAL A 144 7.20 16.06 3.44
N ASP A 145 6.56 17.20 3.25
CA ASP A 145 6.88 18.49 3.86
C ASP A 145 5.97 18.78 5.05
N VAL A 146 6.55 19.25 6.15
CA VAL A 146 5.84 19.66 7.35
C VAL A 146 6.26 21.09 7.68
N SER A 147 5.62 22.07 7.07
CA SER A 147 5.93 23.51 7.26
C SER A 147 7.39 23.88 6.93
N GLY A 148 7.92 23.35 5.81
CA GLY A 148 9.28 23.61 5.35
C GLY A 148 10.33 22.61 5.85
N GLU A 149 9.96 21.68 6.72
CA GLU A 149 10.84 20.59 7.20
C GLU A 149 10.44 19.26 6.55
N ARG A 150 11.40 18.46 6.10
CA ARG A 150 11.12 17.13 5.50
C ARG A 150 11.30 16.03 6.49
N LEU A 151 10.47 15.01 6.36
CA LEU A 151 10.64 13.75 7.07
C LEU A 151 11.86 13.01 6.51
N ALA A 152 12.62 12.37 7.41
CA ALA A 152 13.73 11.49 7.07
C ALA A 152 13.46 10.09 7.64
N TYR A 153 13.66 9.07 6.82
CA TYR A 153 13.58 7.67 7.22
C TYR A 153 14.96 7.02 7.07
N ASN A 154 15.46 6.44 8.15
CA ASN A 154 16.80 5.88 8.26
C ASN A 154 16.77 4.36 8.54
N GLY A 155 15.65 3.68 8.27
CA GLY A 155 15.54 2.24 8.44
C GLY A 155 16.42 1.48 7.45
N ASP A 156 17.00 0.37 7.90
CA ASP A 156 17.85 -0.53 7.12
C ASP A 156 17.16 -1.86 6.87
N GLY A 157 17.29 -2.37 5.64
CA GLY A 157 16.66 -3.63 5.23
C GLY A 157 17.22 -4.86 5.97
N GLY A 158 18.50 -4.84 6.36
CA GLY A 158 19.11 -5.92 7.13
C GLY A 158 18.49 -6.04 8.53
N SER A 159 18.31 -4.91 9.20
CA SER A 159 17.66 -4.84 10.52
C SER A 159 16.17 -5.20 10.44
N LEU A 160 15.50 -4.83 9.33
CA LEU A 160 14.09 -5.16 9.11
C LEU A 160 13.89 -6.64 8.77
N LEU A 161 14.90 -7.33 8.21
CA LEU A 161 14.80 -8.71 7.72
C LEU A 161 14.30 -9.68 8.79
N GLY A 162 14.82 -9.58 10.02
CA GLY A 162 14.40 -10.43 11.13
C GLY A 162 12.93 -10.26 11.48
N ILE A 163 12.47 -9.02 11.60
CA ILE A 163 11.06 -8.70 11.90
C ILE A 163 10.16 -9.20 10.77
N TRP A 164 10.55 -8.93 9.52
CA TRP A 164 9.80 -9.33 8.35
C TRP A 164 9.70 -10.84 8.20
N LEU A 165 10.83 -11.56 8.34
CA LEU A 165 10.89 -13.02 8.15
C LEU A 165 10.08 -13.74 9.23
N LEU A 166 10.37 -13.46 10.52
CA LEU A 166 9.65 -14.09 11.63
C LEU A 166 8.16 -13.73 11.62
N GLY A 167 7.84 -12.46 11.37
CA GLY A 167 6.46 -12.00 11.28
C GLY A 167 5.69 -12.69 10.15
N SER A 168 6.30 -12.84 8.97
CA SER A 168 5.69 -13.50 7.82
C SER A 168 5.47 -14.99 8.08
N ILE A 169 6.46 -15.69 8.64
CA ILE A 169 6.35 -17.13 8.99
C ILE A 169 5.24 -17.34 10.02
N LEU A 170 5.26 -16.59 11.13
CA LEU A 170 4.26 -16.74 12.19
C LEU A 170 2.85 -16.37 11.70
N THR A 171 2.73 -15.34 10.89
CA THR A 171 1.43 -14.96 10.29
C THR A 171 0.91 -16.07 9.38
N SER A 172 1.76 -16.69 8.57
CA SER A 172 1.39 -17.82 7.71
C SER A 172 1.00 -19.06 8.51
N LEU A 173 1.78 -19.43 9.53
CA LEU A 173 1.51 -20.58 10.39
C LEU A 173 0.23 -20.43 11.21
N THR A 174 -0.16 -19.20 11.56
CA THR A 174 -1.38 -18.91 12.34
C THR A 174 -2.57 -18.50 11.46
N PHE A 175 -2.50 -18.74 10.14
CA PHE A 175 -3.57 -18.35 9.19
C PHE A 175 -3.99 -16.87 9.32
N GLY A 176 -3.00 -15.98 9.56
CA GLY A 176 -3.23 -14.54 9.67
C GLY A 176 -3.50 -14.03 11.09
N ILE A 177 -3.75 -14.88 12.09
CA ILE A 177 -4.05 -14.46 13.47
C ILE A 177 -2.89 -13.65 14.08
N TYR A 178 -1.63 -13.98 13.74
CA TYR A 178 -0.45 -13.26 14.24
C TYR A 178 -0.24 -11.88 13.59
N PHE A 179 -0.97 -11.54 12.52
CA PHE A 179 -0.80 -10.29 11.78
C PHE A 179 -0.80 -9.02 12.65
N PRO A 180 -1.68 -8.82 13.65
CA PRO A 180 -1.66 -7.65 14.51
C PRO A 180 -0.34 -7.42 15.25
N TRP A 181 0.29 -8.46 15.77
CA TRP A 181 1.60 -8.38 16.43
C TRP A 181 2.70 -8.07 15.43
N TYR A 182 2.69 -8.72 14.29
CA TYR A 182 3.62 -8.47 13.18
C TYR A 182 3.52 -7.02 12.70
N HIS A 183 2.31 -6.54 12.45
CA HIS A 183 2.06 -5.16 12.00
C HIS A 183 2.55 -4.12 13.03
N ASN A 184 2.29 -4.33 14.32
CA ASN A 184 2.81 -3.47 15.39
C ASN A 184 4.34 -3.43 15.44
N ASN A 185 5.02 -4.56 15.21
CA ASN A 185 6.48 -4.61 15.15
C ASN A 185 7.03 -3.86 13.93
N LEU A 186 6.34 -3.93 12.77
CA LEU A 186 6.69 -3.16 11.58
C LEU A 186 6.52 -1.65 11.80
N LEU A 187 5.41 -1.22 12.40
CA LEU A 187 5.15 0.19 12.72
C LEU A 187 6.16 0.73 13.74
N GLU A 188 6.48 -0.05 14.78
CA GLU A 188 7.51 0.34 15.73
C GLU A 188 8.86 0.55 15.04
N TYR A 189 9.27 -0.39 14.19
CA TYR A 189 10.50 -0.27 13.41
C TYR A 189 10.46 0.97 12.51
N GLU A 190 9.36 1.21 11.82
CA GLU A 190 9.17 2.33 10.91
C GLU A 190 9.29 3.68 11.62
N TRP A 191 8.47 3.91 12.65
CA TRP A 191 8.42 5.19 13.33
C TRP A 191 9.65 5.47 14.20
N ASN A 192 10.25 4.45 14.82
CA ASN A 192 11.50 4.60 15.57
C ASN A 192 12.70 4.95 14.66
N ASN A 193 12.62 4.66 13.35
CA ASN A 193 13.61 5.05 12.36
C ASN A 193 13.20 6.30 11.55
N THR A 194 12.13 6.96 11.95
CA THR A 194 11.64 8.19 11.30
C THR A 194 11.98 9.41 12.16
N SER A 195 12.37 10.49 11.53
CA SER A 195 12.70 11.74 12.20
C SER A 195 12.30 12.96 11.38
N ILE A 196 12.12 14.10 12.05
CA ILE A 196 11.95 15.42 11.46
C ILE A 196 12.92 16.38 12.12
N SER A 197 13.77 17.06 11.35
CA SER A 197 14.79 17.99 11.85
C SER A 197 15.62 17.42 13.02
N GLY A 198 15.98 16.14 12.93
CA GLY A 198 16.78 15.46 13.97
C GLY A 198 15.97 14.97 15.19
N ARG A 199 14.67 15.27 15.26
CA ARG A 199 13.78 14.77 16.32
C ARG A 199 13.15 13.46 15.88
N GLY A 200 13.47 12.35 16.55
CA GLY A 200 12.89 11.04 16.29
C GLY A 200 11.46 10.90 16.79
N PHE A 201 10.70 10.03 16.15
CA PHE A 201 9.40 9.57 16.64
C PHE A 201 9.54 8.28 17.44
N ARG A 202 8.52 7.96 18.22
CA ARG A 202 8.38 6.66 18.90
C ARG A 202 6.97 6.12 18.70
N PHE A 203 6.89 4.85 18.41
CA PHE A 203 5.62 4.15 18.30
C PHE A 203 5.35 3.34 19.57
N GLN A 204 4.16 3.50 20.15
CA GLN A 204 3.70 2.73 21.30
C GLN A 204 2.90 1.53 20.79
N LYS A 205 3.44 0.33 20.96
CA LYS A 205 2.75 -0.89 20.55
C LYS A 205 1.52 -1.16 21.39
N ASP A 206 0.41 -1.43 20.73
CA ASP A 206 -0.82 -1.99 21.32
C ASP A 206 -1.40 -3.07 20.38
N PRO A 207 -0.77 -4.25 20.32
CA PRO A 207 -1.26 -5.31 19.44
C PRO A 207 -2.63 -5.85 19.86
N GLY A 208 -3.01 -5.74 21.15
CA GLY A 208 -4.31 -6.16 21.64
C GLY A 208 -5.45 -5.26 21.16
N GLY A 209 -5.28 -3.94 21.30
CA GLY A 209 -6.24 -2.95 20.79
C GLY A 209 -6.34 -3.01 19.27
N PHE A 210 -5.19 -3.15 18.58
CA PHE A 210 -5.16 -3.33 17.12
C PHE A 210 -5.88 -4.62 16.69
N PHE A 211 -5.72 -5.75 17.41
CA PHE A 211 -6.37 -7.02 17.08
C PHE A 211 -7.90 -6.89 17.04
N GLY A 212 -8.49 -6.24 18.04
CA GLY A 212 -9.94 -6.04 18.09
C GLY A 212 -10.46 -5.22 16.90
N MET A 213 -9.80 -4.10 16.61
CA MET A 213 -10.13 -3.25 15.46
C MET A 213 -9.93 -4.01 14.13
N TRP A 214 -8.80 -4.70 13.97
CA TRP A 214 -8.48 -5.46 12.76
C TRP A 214 -9.50 -6.57 12.52
N LEU A 215 -9.88 -7.34 13.56
CA LEU A 215 -10.86 -8.41 13.44
C LEU A 215 -12.22 -7.88 13.00
N LEU A 216 -12.71 -6.80 13.65
CA LEU A 216 -13.98 -6.18 13.27
C LEU A 216 -13.95 -5.64 11.83
N ASN A 217 -12.90 -4.93 11.45
CA ASN A 217 -12.74 -4.42 10.09
C ASN A 217 -12.68 -5.56 9.07
N THR A 218 -12.00 -6.67 9.38
CA THR A 218 -11.93 -7.85 8.50
C THR A 218 -13.30 -8.48 8.31
N LEU A 219 -14.07 -8.66 9.39
CA LEU A 219 -15.44 -9.19 9.30
C LEU A 219 -16.34 -8.28 8.45
N LEU A 220 -16.28 -6.96 8.67
CA LEU A 220 -17.06 -6.01 7.88
C LEU A 220 -16.63 -5.99 6.40
N MET A 221 -15.34 -6.10 6.09
CA MET A 221 -14.86 -6.21 4.71
C MET A 221 -15.40 -7.46 4.02
N VAL A 222 -15.39 -8.62 4.69
CA VAL A 222 -15.93 -9.87 4.13
C VAL A 222 -17.45 -9.76 3.94
N CYS A 223 -18.18 -9.27 4.94
CA CYS A 223 -19.64 -9.12 4.86
C CYS A 223 -20.10 -8.14 3.78
N THR A 224 -19.29 -7.14 3.45
CA THR A 224 -19.62 -6.13 2.43
C THR A 224 -18.94 -6.37 1.09
N CYS A 225 -18.42 -7.59 0.83
CA CYS A 225 -17.66 -7.91 -0.39
C CYS A 225 -16.59 -6.86 -0.70
N PHE A 226 -15.80 -6.49 0.32
CA PHE A 226 -14.70 -5.50 0.27
C PHE A 226 -15.10 -4.05 0.00
N ILE A 227 -16.39 -3.71 -0.08
CA ILE A 227 -16.85 -2.30 -0.20
C ILE A 227 -16.41 -1.48 1.02
N TYR A 228 -16.33 -2.10 2.21
CA TYR A 228 -15.90 -1.45 3.46
C TYR A 228 -14.39 -1.12 3.54
N THR A 229 -13.58 -1.57 2.60
CA THR A 229 -12.10 -1.38 2.61
C THR A 229 -11.64 0.05 2.92
N PRO A 230 -12.19 1.13 2.32
CA PRO A 230 -11.75 2.49 2.63
C PRO A 230 -11.96 2.90 4.09
N TRP A 231 -13.04 2.46 4.73
CA TRP A 231 -13.30 2.72 6.15
C TRP A 231 -12.33 1.92 7.03
N ALA A 232 -12.05 0.67 6.68
CA ALA A 232 -11.07 -0.16 7.39
C ALA A 232 -9.67 0.47 7.35
N ILE A 233 -9.24 0.98 6.19
CA ILE A 233 -7.96 1.68 6.03
C ILE A 233 -7.95 2.98 6.84
N SER A 234 -9.02 3.77 6.78
CA SER A 234 -9.13 5.02 7.54
C SER A 234 -9.05 4.78 9.06
N ASN A 235 -9.75 3.75 9.57
CA ASN A 235 -9.70 3.35 10.97
C ASN A 235 -8.28 2.92 11.40
N GLN A 236 -7.57 2.19 10.52
CA GLN A 236 -6.19 1.78 10.78
C GLN A 236 -5.25 2.98 10.86
N TRP A 237 -5.34 3.93 9.94
CA TRP A 237 -4.52 5.15 9.95
C TRP A 237 -4.80 6.04 11.15
N GLU A 238 -6.07 6.16 11.56
CA GLU A 238 -6.44 6.88 12.78
C GLU A 238 -5.87 6.21 14.04
N TRP A 239 -5.95 4.87 14.10
CA TRP A 239 -5.38 4.11 15.19
C TRP A 239 -3.85 4.28 15.26
N GLU A 240 -3.17 4.16 14.11
CA GLU A 240 -1.72 4.34 14.00
C GLU A 240 -1.29 5.73 14.48
N ALA A 241 -1.93 6.79 13.98
CA ALA A 241 -1.61 8.17 14.36
C ALA A 241 -1.70 8.42 15.87
N LYS A 242 -2.65 7.79 16.58
CA LYS A 242 -2.82 7.91 18.04
C LYS A 242 -1.67 7.28 18.84
N HIS A 243 -0.93 6.36 18.24
CA HIS A 243 0.15 5.62 18.90
C HIS A 243 1.56 6.16 18.57
N ILE A 244 1.65 7.26 17.81
CA ILE A 244 2.90 7.91 17.44
C ILE A 244 3.14 9.11 18.37
N GLY A 245 4.26 9.07 19.13
CA GLY A 245 4.64 10.09 20.10
C GLY A 245 6.04 10.67 19.92
#